data_38a469e67c1770f7d106939e94325731
#
_entry.id   38a469e67c1770f7d106939e94325731
#
_cell.length_a   1.000
_cell.length_b   1.000
_cell.length_c   1.000
_cell.angle_alpha   90.00
_cell.angle_beta   90.00
_cell.angle_gamma   90.00
#
_symmetry.space_group_name_H-M   'P 1'
#
loop_
_entity.id
_entity.type
_entity.pdbx_description
1 polymer ?
#
loop_
_entity_poly.entity_id
_entity_poly.type
_entity_poly.pdbx_seq_one_letter_code
_entity_poly.pdbx_strand_id
1 'polypeptide(L)'
;MKNFVEELKWRGMIQDIMPGTEEKLMEGPQAAYVGIDPTADSLHIGHLVSIMILKHFQQCGHKPIALIGGATGMIGDPSMKSQERNLLDEETLQHNIAGIKRQLSRILDFDSDAPNKAELVNNYDWMKDYSFLNFIRDVGKHITVNYMMAKDSVKKRLSSESREGMSFTEFSYQLLQGYDYLWLYEHKGCRLQLGGSDQCGNITTGTELIRRMLGKTDAFALTCPLIRKADGTKFGKTEKGNIWLDPEKTSPYEFYQFWLNVSDEDAERYIRIFTLLDKETIEAAIEEHRQDPGRRSLQQLLAKELTTLIHGAGEYANAVSASKMLFGNSTSDELRKLDEKTFLAVFSGVPTFDIQKSDLPCDILDFLAVKTQVFSSKGEARKMVQGNGVSINKDKISDIAYEVSGKDIVDGKYILAQKGKKNYFIINVL
;
A
#
# COMPACT_ATOMS: atom_id res chain seq x y z
N MET A 1 -25.47 15.93 0.63
CA MET A 1 -24.38 15.28 1.36
C MET A 1 -24.76 13.83 1.57
N LYS A 2 -23.86 12.88 1.28
CA LYS A 2 -24.10 11.44 1.55
C LYS A 2 -23.89 11.13 3.02
N ASN A 3 -24.61 10.16 3.57
CA ASN A 3 -24.38 9.68 4.92
C ASN A 3 -23.09 8.84 4.96
N PHE A 4 -22.05 9.38 5.58
CA PHE A 4 -20.75 8.74 5.68
C PHE A 4 -20.77 7.44 6.49
N VAL A 5 -21.55 7.40 7.58
CA VAL A 5 -21.67 6.20 8.41
C VAL A 5 -22.33 5.06 7.65
N GLU A 6 -23.40 5.34 6.92
CA GLU A 6 -24.04 4.34 6.05
C GLU A 6 -23.11 3.88 4.92
N GLU A 7 -22.32 4.80 4.33
CA GLU A 7 -21.33 4.45 3.32
C GLU A 7 -20.30 3.46 3.87
N LEU A 8 -19.78 3.69 5.06
CA LEU A 8 -18.82 2.77 5.69
C LEU A 8 -19.47 1.46 6.16
N LYS A 9 -20.74 1.47 6.60
CA LYS A 9 -21.45 0.26 7.05
C LYS A 9 -21.54 -0.77 5.94
N TRP A 10 -22.06 -0.39 4.76
CA TRP A 10 -22.22 -1.35 3.67
C TRP A 10 -20.87 -1.81 3.09
N ARG A 11 -19.81 -1.01 3.22
CA ARG A 11 -18.45 -1.38 2.85
C ARG A 11 -17.77 -2.33 3.84
N GLY A 12 -18.35 -2.51 5.03
CA GLY A 12 -17.74 -3.30 6.11
C GLY A 12 -16.52 -2.61 6.75
N MET A 13 -16.52 -1.28 6.77
CA MET A 13 -15.41 -0.46 7.25
C MET A 13 -15.63 0.13 8.65
N ILE A 14 -16.60 -0.35 9.41
CA ILE A 14 -16.82 0.07 10.80
C ILE A 14 -16.55 -1.08 11.74
N GLN A 15 -15.62 -0.88 12.68
CA GLN A 15 -15.40 -1.76 13.83
C GLN A 15 -16.11 -1.21 15.06
N ASP A 16 -15.76 0.01 15.44
CA ASP A 16 -16.37 0.71 16.59
C ASP A 16 -16.71 2.13 16.19
N ILE A 17 -17.81 2.64 16.72
CA ILE A 17 -18.28 4.01 16.50
C ILE A 17 -18.82 4.57 17.81
N MET A 18 -18.37 5.77 18.19
CA MET A 18 -18.91 6.43 19.37
C MET A 18 -20.36 6.86 19.13
N PRO A 19 -21.26 6.69 20.16
CA PRO A 19 -22.62 7.21 20.09
C PRO A 19 -22.65 8.70 19.77
N GLY A 20 -23.59 9.12 18.90
CA GLY A 20 -23.73 10.52 18.48
C GLY A 20 -22.87 10.91 17.27
N THR A 21 -21.99 10.02 16.78
CA THR A 21 -21.15 10.31 15.60
C THR A 21 -21.98 10.54 14.35
N GLU A 22 -22.93 9.66 14.07
CA GLU A 22 -23.77 9.77 12.85
C GLU A 22 -24.62 11.02 12.88
N GLU A 23 -25.25 11.31 14.00
CA GLU A 23 -26.04 12.51 14.22
C GLU A 23 -25.21 13.77 13.99
N LYS A 24 -23.99 13.80 14.56
CA LYS A 24 -23.06 14.92 14.35
C LYS A 24 -22.67 15.14 12.90
N LEU A 25 -22.40 14.08 12.16
CA LEU A 25 -22.04 14.15 10.75
C LEU A 25 -23.23 14.59 9.87
N MET A 26 -24.45 14.35 10.29
CA MET A 26 -25.65 14.78 9.58
C MET A 26 -26.03 16.24 9.84
N GLU A 27 -25.45 16.92 10.84
CA GLU A 27 -25.67 18.35 11.07
C GLU A 27 -25.10 19.23 9.94
N GLY A 28 -24.13 18.74 9.17
CA GLY A 28 -23.48 19.46 8.09
C GLY A 28 -22.04 19.01 7.88
N PRO A 29 -21.26 19.68 7.01
CA PRO A 29 -19.86 19.34 6.78
C PRO A 29 -19.04 19.42 8.08
N GLN A 30 -18.34 18.34 8.39
CA GLN A 30 -17.46 18.22 9.55
C GLN A 30 -16.02 18.00 9.10
N ALA A 31 -15.05 18.25 9.99
CA ALA A 31 -13.65 17.85 9.79
C ALA A 31 -13.34 16.58 10.59
N ALA A 32 -12.61 15.68 9.97
CA ALA A 32 -12.07 14.47 10.59
C ALA A 32 -10.62 14.26 10.19
N TYR A 33 -9.86 13.55 11.03
CA TYR A 33 -8.46 13.27 10.72
C TYR A 33 -8.07 11.81 10.92
N VAL A 34 -7.01 11.45 10.21
CA VAL A 34 -6.22 10.23 10.42
C VAL A 34 -4.76 10.65 10.64
N GLY A 35 -4.10 10.06 11.63
CA GLY A 35 -2.66 10.22 11.87
C GLY A 35 -1.86 9.14 11.16
N ILE A 36 -0.75 9.53 10.55
CA ILE A 36 0.19 8.65 9.85
C ILE A 36 1.61 8.99 10.31
N ASP A 37 2.23 8.09 11.05
CA ASP A 37 3.64 8.24 11.45
C ASP A 37 4.57 7.90 10.27
N PRO A 38 5.54 8.76 9.96
CA PRO A 38 6.42 8.61 8.80
C PRO A 38 7.56 7.60 9.08
N THR A 39 7.20 6.35 9.34
CA THR A 39 8.14 5.26 9.67
C THR A 39 8.93 4.73 8.47
N ALA A 40 8.56 5.12 7.26
CA ALA A 40 9.23 4.85 5.99
C ALA A 40 8.94 5.97 5.00
N ASP A 41 9.73 6.09 3.95
CA ASP A 41 9.57 7.06 2.87
C ASP A 41 8.43 6.75 1.90
N SER A 42 7.73 5.65 2.13
CA SER A 42 6.55 5.23 1.37
C SER A 42 5.48 4.65 2.28
N LEU A 43 4.24 4.83 1.88
CA LEU A 43 3.10 4.08 2.36
C LEU A 43 3.08 2.70 1.68
N HIS A 44 2.43 1.74 2.32
CA HIS A 44 2.13 0.43 1.75
C HIS A 44 0.62 0.16 1.81
N ILE A 45 0.15 -0.89 1.16
CA ILE A 45 -1.29 -1.17 1.06
C ILE A 45 -1.99 -1.35 2.41
N GLY A 46 -1.26 -1.68 3.48
CA GLY A 46 -1.82 -1.70 4.84
C GLY A 46 -2.32 -0.33 5.32
N HIS A 47 -1.74 0.77 4.84
CA HIS A 47 -2.20 2.13 5.15
C HIS A 47 -3.42 2.55 4.31
N LEU A 48 -3.67 1.87 3.18
CA LEU A 48 -4.76 2.26 2.27
C LEU A 48 -6.13 2.29 2.95
N VAL A 49 -6.39 1.42 3.92
CA VAL A 49 -7.67 1.43 4.65
C VAL A 49 -7.95 2.80 5.26
N SER A 50 -6.98 3.32 6.01
CA SER A 50 -7.10 4.62 6.68
C SER A 50 -7.19 5.78 5.69
N ILE A 51 -6.49 5.67 4.56
CA ILE A 51 -6.54 6.70 3.52
C ILE A 51 -7.87 6.65 2.76
N MET A 52 -8.37 5.45 2.47
CA MET A 52 -9.68 5.26 1.82
C MET A 52 -10.83 5.75 2.68
N ILE A 53 -10.76 5.60 4.01
CA ILE A 53 -11.75 6.21 4.91
C ILE A 53 -11.76 7.73 4.74
N LEU A 54 -10.60 8.38 4.73
CA LEU A 54 -10.53 9.83 4.47
C LEU A 54 -11.08 10.19 3.09
N LYS A 55 -10.82 9.37 2.07
CA LYS A 55 -11.37 9.60 0.72
C LYS A 55 -12.89 9.47 0.69
N HIS A 56 -13.45 8.45 1.32
CA HIS A 56 -14.90 8.32 1.45
C HIS A 56 -15.51 9.48 2.24
N PHE A 57 -14.83 9.94 3.29
CA PHE A 57 -15.24 11.12 4.05
C PHE A 57 -15.31 12.38 3.17
N GLN A 58 -14.26 12.58 2.34
CA GLN A 58 -14.25 13.68 1.37
C GLN A 58 -15.38 13.57 0.34
N GLN A 59 -15.61 12.38 -0.21
CA GLN A 59 -16.68 12.15 -1.19
C GLN A 59 -18.10 12.32 -0.61
N CYS A 60 -18.25 12.13 0.70
CA CYS A 60 -19.50 12.40 1.41
C CYS A 60 -19.74 13.90 1.68
N GLY A 61 -18.80 14.77 1.32
CA GLY A 61 -18.92 16.22 1.48
C GLY A 61 -18.28 16.79 2.74
N HIS A 62 -17.53 15.98 3.47
CA HIS A 62 -16.81 16.39 4.68
C HIS A 62 -15.35 16.73 4.37
N LYS A 63 -14.67 17.43 5.28
CA LYS A 63 -13.27 17.87 5.15
C LYS A 63 -12.31 16.89 5.81
N PRO A 64 -11.51 16.12 5.05
CA PRO A 64 -10.48 15.25 5.61
C PRO A 64 -9.23 16.05 5.97
N ILE A 65 -8.60 15.66 7.08
CA ILE A 65 -7.29 16.13 7.52
C ILE A 65 -6.36 14.92 7.57
N ALA A 66 -5.26 14.96 6.82
CA ALA A 66 -4.18 13.99 6.93
C ALA A 66 -3.11 14.57 7.87
N LEU A 67 -2.96 13.98 9.04
CA LEU A 67 -1.94 14.37 10.00
C LEU A 67 -0.69 13.52 9.81
N ILE A 68 0.42 14.16 9.50
CA ILE A 68 1.72 13.50 9.48
C ILE A 68 2.34 13.61 10.88
N GLY A 69 2.73 12.47 11.42
CA GLY A 69 3.32 12.36 12.74
C GLY A 69 4.80 12.71 12.79
N GLY A 70 5.20 13.93 12.42
CA GLY A 70 6.60 14.37 12.51
C GLY A 70 7.14 14.32 13.94
N ALA A 71 6.33 14.71 14.93
CA ALA A 71 6.69 14.58 16.34
C ALA A 71 6.48 13.16 16.88
N THR A 72 5.31 12.56 16.64
CA THR A 72 5.00 11.20 17.11
C THR A 72 5.87 10.13 16.46
N GLY A 73 6.31 10.33 15.22
CA GLY A 73 7.28 9.46 14.54
C GLY A 73 8.65 9.43 15.22
N MET A 74 9.04 10.47 15.96
CA MET A 74 10.25 10.48 16.77
C MET A 74 10.12 9.63 18.05
N ILE A 75 8.90 9.34 18.48
CA ILE A 75 8.58 8.57 19.71
C ILE A 75 8.30 7.12 19.39
N GLY A 76 7.46 6.85 18.38
CA GLY A 76 7.05 5.53 17.94
C GLY A 76 5.82 4.98 18.65
N ASP A 77 4.79 4.67 17.87
CA ASP A 77 3.53 4.08 18.37
C ASP A 77 3.76 2.64 18.86
N PRO A 78 3.47 2.33 20.14
CA PRO A 78 3.59 0.98 20.70
C PRO A 78 2.46 0.03 20.28
N SER A 79 1.40 0.51 19.66
CA SER A 79 0.22 -0.27 19.29
C SER A 79 0.61 -1.47 18.40
N MET A 80 0.14 -2.67 18.77
CA MET A 80 0.41 -3.94 18.08
C MET A 80 1.89 -4.33 17.97
N LYS A 81 2.76 -3.76 18.82
CA LYS A 81 4.20 -4.07 18.84
C LYS A 81 4.59 -4.82 20.12
N SER A 82 5.53 -5.74 19.97
CA SER A 82 6.14 -6.49 21.08
C SER A 82 7.48 -5.89 21.52
N GLN A 83 8.05 -5.02 20.71
CA GLN A 83 9.36 -4.38 20.94
C GLN A 83 9.28 -2.89 20.63
N GLU A 84 10.15 -2.10 21.28
CA GLU A 84 10.30 -0.67 21.02
C GLU A 84 10.76 -0.41 19.58
N ARG A 85 10.32 0.70 19.00
CA ARG A 85 10.75 1.11 17.65
C ARG A 85 12.12 1.78 17.71
N ASN A 86 12.91 1.59 16.66
CA ASN A 86 14.10 2.40 16.45
C ASN A 86 13.70 3.85 16.21
N LEU A 87 14.35 4.76 16.92
CA LEU A 87 14.15 6.19 16.75
C LEU A 87 14.76 6.64 15.41
N LEU A 88 14.02 7.48 14.69
CA LEU A 88 14.46 8.08 13.43
C LEU A 88 15.07 9.45 13.70
N ASP A 89 16.12 9.80 12.95
CA ASP A 89 16.67 11.16 12.97
C ASP A 89 15.79 12.13 12.15
N GLU A 90 16.03 13.43 12.33
CA GLU A 90 15.23 14.47 11.71
C GLU A 90 15.31 14.46 10.18
N GLU A 91 16.49 14.20 9.60
CA GLU A 91 16.69 14.13 8.15
C GLU A 91 15.88 13.00 7.52
N THR A 92 15.95 11.81 8.12
CA THR A 92 15.17 10.63 7.71
C THR A 92 13.67 10.92 7.81
N LEU A 93 13.22 11.56 8.90
CA LEU A 93 11.81 11.93 9.07
C LEU A 93 11.34 12.89 7.97
N GLN A 94 12.10 13.93 7.65
CA GLN A 94 11.74 14.88 6.58
C GLN A 94 11.70 14.21 5.21
N HIS A 95 12.63 13.31 4.92
CA HIS A 95 12.63 12.51 3.71
C HIS A 95 11.35 11.65 3.61
N ASN A 96 11.02 10.95 4.69
CA ASN A 96 9.81 10.11 4.74
C ASN A 96 8.53 10.93 4.58
N ILE A 97 8.43 12.08 5.24
CA ILE A 97 7.27 12.98 5.14
C ILE A 97 7.03 13.40 3.68
N ALA A 98 8.10 13.77 2.96
CA ALA A 98 8.00 14.17 1.57
C ALA A 98 7.48 13.04 0.66
N GLY A 99 7.92 11.80 0.90
CA GLY A 99 7.44 10.61 0.20
C GLY A 99 5.95 10.36 0.42
N ILE A 100 5.52 10.37 1.68
CA ILE A 100 4.12 10.15 2.07
C ILE A 100 3.20 11.23 1.49
N LYS A 101 3.60 12.50 1.56
CA LYS A 101 2.83 13.62 1.02
C LYS A 101 2.53 13.43 -0.47
N ARG A 102 3.52 13.05 -1.28
CA ARG A 102 3.33 12.79 -2.72
C ARG A 102 2.30 11.69 -2.98
N GLN A 103 2.27 10.65 -2.16
CA GLN A 103 1.35 9.53 -2.32
C GLN A 103 -0.07 9.88 -1.89
N LEU A 104 -0.24 10.60 -0.78
CA LEU A 104 -1.55 11.08 -0.33
C LEU A 104 -2.21 12.00 -1.37
N SER A 105 -1.43 12.86 -2.04
CA SER A 105 -1.94 13.79 -3.06
C SER A 105 -2.49 13.10 -4.31
N ARG A 106 -2.21 11.82 -4.51
CA ARG A 106 -2.83 11.03 -5.59
C ARG A 106 -4.23 10.54 -5.25
N ILE A 107 -4.56 10.43 -3.97
CA ILE A 107 -5.82 9.86 -3.50
C ILE A 107 -6.78 10.94 -3.00
N LEU A 108 -6.27 11.85 -2.17
CA LEU A 108 -7.04 12.95 -1.59
C LEU A 108 -6.91 14.20 -2.44
N ASP A 109 -7.98 14.96 -2.55
CA ASP A 109 -7.97 16.27 -3.19
C ASP A 109 -7.53 17.35 -2.20
N PHE A 110 -6.30 17.85 -2.37
CA PHE A 110 -5.73 18.94 -1.58
C PHE A 110 -5.78 20.30 -2.30
N ASP A 111 -5.92 20.29 -3.63
CA ASP A 111 -5.55 21.41 -4.48
C ASP A 111 -6.74 22.11 -5.13
N SER A 112 -7.92 21.49 -5.18
CA SER A 112 -9.11 22.11 -5.76
C SER A 112 -9.65 23.27 -4.92
N ASP A 113 -10.57 24.04 -5.49
CA ASP A 113 -11.28 25.10 -4.78
C ASP A 113 -12.50 24.58 -3.99
N ALA A 114 -12.67 23.27 -3.87
CA ALA A 114 -13.77 22.67 -3.14
C ALA A 114 -13.70 23.05 -1.65
N PRO A 115 -14.82 23.40 -1.00
CA PRO A 115 -14.84 23.80 0.41
C PRO A 115 -14.40 22.68 1.36
N ASN A 116 -14.47 21.45 0.92
CA ASN A 116 -14.06 20.25 1.64
C ASN A 116 -12.76 19.64 1.11
N LYS A 117 -11.92 20.44 0.44
CA LYS A 117 -10.58 19.96 0.09
C LYS A 117 -9.82 19.50 1.32
N ALA A 118 -8.98 18.49 1.13
CA ALA A 118 -8.19 17.91 2.22
C ALA A 118 -7.15 18.92 2.73
N GLU A 119 -6.77 18.77 3.98
CA GLU A 119 -5.69 19.51 4.60
C GLU A 119 -4.60 18.56 5.10
N LEU A 120 -3.34 18.88 4.80
CA LEU A 120 -2.19 18.18 5.33
C LEU A 120 -1.61 18.99 6.48
N VAL A 121 -1.44 18.38 7.64
CA VAL A 121 -0.82 19.00 8.82
C VAL A 121 0.29 18.11 9.36
N ASN A 122 1.25 18.73 10.07
CA ASN A 122 2.33 18.02 10.74
C ASN A 122 2.30 18.35 12.23
N ASN A 123 2.17 17.34 13.08
CA ASN A 123 2.10 17.58 14.53
C ASN A 123 3.42 18.13 15.12
N TYR A 124 4.53 18.05 14.39
CA TYR A 124 5.77 18.72 14.77
C TYR A 124 5.59 20.22 14.90
N ASP A 125 4.71 20.84 14.09
CA ASP A 125 4.51 22.29 14.07
C ASP A 125 3.98 22.85 15.39
N TRP A 126 3.19 22.08 16.15
CA TRP A 126 2.69 22.52 17.46
C TRP A 126 3.38 21.82 18.63
N MET A 127 4.14 20.74 18.40
CA MET A 127 4.84 20.03 19.47
C MET A 127 6.24 20.57 19.72
N LYS A 128 6.95 21.03 18.70
CA LYS A 128 8.38 21.42 18.77
C LYS A 128 8.69 22.50 19.81
N ASP A 129 7.76 23.44 19.96
CA ASP A 129 7.91 24.60 20.87
C ASP A 129 7.29 24.34 22.26
N TYR A 130 6.68 23.16 22.46
CA TYR A 130 6.07 22.80 23.73
C TYR A 130 7.12 22.21 24.65
N SER A 131 7.54 22.98 25.70
CA SER A 131 8.53 22.45 26.64
C SER A 131 7.99 21.23 27.40
N PHE A 132 8.86 20.31 27.72
CA PHE A 132 8.51 19.10 28.50
C PHE A 132 7.80 19.44 29.80
N LEU A 133 8.29 20.43 30.53
CA LEU A 133 7.65 20.87 31.81
C LEU A 133 6.24 21.42 31.60
N ASN A 134 6.06 22.22 30.56
CA ASN A 134 4.75 22.78 30.24
C ASN A 134 3.78 21.67 29.79
N PHE A 135 4.23 20.74 28.98
CA PHE A 135 3.40 19.62 28.53
C PHE A 135 2.92 18.74 29.71
N ILE A 136 3.83 18.37 30.61
CA ILE A 136 3.46 17.62 31.82
C ILE A 136 2.50 18.40 32.69
N ARG A 137 2.76 19.69 32.92
CA ARG A 137 1.90 20.54 33.75
C ARG A 137 0.53 20.74 33.15
N ASP A 138 0.46 21.06 31.86
CA ASP A 138 -0.78 21.54 31.22
C ASP A 138 -1.63 20.40 30.66
N VAL A 139 -1.00 19.35 30.14
CA VAL A 139 -1.68 18.19 29.53
C VAL A 139 -1.64 16.97 30.45
N GLY A 140 -0.48 16.60 30.96
CA GLY A 140 -0.26 15.37 31.70
C GLY A 140 -1.13 15.25 32.94
N LYS A 141 -1.41 16.36 33.64
CA LYS A 141 -2.27 16.33 34.86
C LYS A 141 -3.73 15.96 34.59
N HIS A 142 -4.19 16.03 33.35
CA HIS A 142 -5.60 15.73 33.02
C HIS A 142 -5.86 14.26 32.71
N ILE A 143 -4.82 13.45 32.49
CA ILE A 143 -4.94 12.02 32.26
C ILE A 143 -4.21 11.26 33.38
N THR A 144 -4.93 10.41 34.08
CA THR A 144 -4.33 9.64 35.19
C THR A 144 -3.51 8.47 34.67
N VAL A 145 -2.45 8.11 35.41
CA VAL A 145 -1.64 6.92 35.10
C VAL A 145 -2.51 5.66 35.04
N ASN A 146 -3.47 5.51 35.97
CA ASN A 146 -4.40 4.38 35.94
C ASN A 146 -5.22 4.29 34.67
N TYR A 147 -5.67 5.43 34.13
CA TYR A 147 -6.34 5.47 32.81
C TYR A 147 -5.42 5.00 31.68
N MET A 148 -4.18 5.47 31.69
CA MET A 148 -3.17 5.10 30.67
C MET A 148 -2.82 3.61 30.75
N MET A 149 -2.63 3.08 31.97
CA MET A 149 -2.31 1.67 32.19
C MET A 149 -3.48 0.72 31.86
N ALA A 150 -4.71 1.21 31.85
CA ALA A 150 -5.89 0.42 31.51
C ALA A 150 -6.00 0.10 30.00
N LYS A 151 -5.20 0.76 29.13
CA LYS A 151 -5.21 0.50 27.69
C LYS A 151 -4.64 -0.88 27.36
N ASP A 152 -5.25 -1.57 26.39
CA ASP A 152 -4.86 -2.93 26.02
C ASP A 152 -3.44 -3.03 25.50
N SER A 153 -2.98 -2.02 24.75
CA SER A 153 -1.60 -1.93 24.26
C SER A 153 -0.58 -1.87 25.43
N VAL A 154 -0.91 -1.13 26.48
CA VAL A 154 -0.07 -1.01 27.68
C VAL A 154 -0.13 -2.28 28.49
N LYS A 155 -1.32 -2.83 28.77
CA LYS A 155 -1.48 -4.08 29.52
C LYS A 155 -0.69 -5.23 28.92
N LYS A 156 -0.74 -5.39 27.61
CA LYS A 156 0.01 -6.45 26.91
C LYS A 156 1.52 -6.33 27.08
N ARG A 157 2.05 -5.11 27.07
CA ARG A 157 3.49 -4.84 27.22
C ARG A 157 3.94 -4.97 28.68
N LEU A 158 3.08 -4.71 29.65
CA LEU A 158 3.39 -4.84 31.09
C LEU A 158 3.05 -6.24 31.63
N SER A 159 2.46 -7.13 30.83
CA SER A 159 2.19 -8.51 31.26
C SER A 159 3.49 -9.32 31.36
N SER A 160 3.46 -10.37 32.20
CA SER A 160 4.59 -11.29 32.41
C SER A 160 5.02 -12.07 31.15
N GLU A 161 4.19 -12.04 30.09
CA GLU A 161 4.49 -12.68 28.81
C GLU A 161 5.41 -11.82 27.92
N SER A 162 5.53 -10.52 28.21
CA SER A 162 6.46 -9.64 27.51
C SER A 162 7.85 -9.73 28.14
N ARG A 163 8.86 -10.06 27.33
CA ARG A 163 10.28 -10.10 27.78
C ARG A 163 10.87 -8.72 28.01
N GLU A 164 10.32 -7.70 27.36
CA GLU A 164 10.75 -6.31 27.45
C GLU A 164 9.60 -5.47 28.00
N GLY A 165 9.90 -4.64 29.02
CA GLY A 165 8.96 -3.66 29.54
C GLY A 165 8.60 -2.60 28.50
N MET A 166 7.90 -1.56 28.96
CA MET A 166 7.55 -0.39 28.16
C MET A 166 8.38 0.80 28.65
N SER A 167 9.07 1.50 27.75
CA SER A 167 9.78 2.73 28.12
C SER A 167 8.80 3.87 28.43
N PHE A 168 9.27 4.87 29.16
CA PHE A 168 8.48 6.10 29.37
C PHE A 168 8.13 6.78 28.03
N THR A 169 9.03 6.72 27.07
CA THR A 169 8.83 7.25 25.71
C THR A 169 7.62 6.60 25.05
N GLU A 170 7.59 5.26 24.96
CA GLU A 170 6.43 4.54 24.41
C GLU A 170 5.14 4.78 25.22
N PHE A 171 5.24 4.80 26.54
CA PHE A 171 4.10 5.01 27.42
C PHE A 171 3.45 6.38 27.22
N SER A 172 4.25 7.41 26.97
CA SER A 172 3.77 8.77 26.76
C SER A 172 3.15 9.00 25.37
N TYR A 173 3.35 8.10 24.39
CA TYR A 173 2.82 8.24 23.03
C TYR A 173 1.31 8.55 23.01
N GLN A 174 0.52 7.84 23.79
CA GLN A 174 -0.94 8.05 23.87
C GLN A 174 -1.34 9.47 24.27
N LEU A 175 -0.52 10.16 25.08
CA LEU A 175 -0.76 11.56 25.47
C LEU A 175 -0.46 12.50 24.30
N LEU A 176 0.58 12.23 23.52
CA LEU A 176 0.93 13.04 22.35
C LEU A 176 -0.15 12.96 21.30
N GLN A 177 -0.62 11.77 20.95
CA GLN A 177 -1.72 11.59 20.01
C GLN A 177 -3.03 12.17 20.55
N GLY A 178 -3.29 12.05 21.85
CA GLY A 178 -4.44 12.67 22.47
C GLY A 178 -4.40 14.21 22.39
N TYR A 179 -3.21 14.80 22.55
CA TYR A 179 -3.01 16.24 22.39
C TYR A 179 -3.17 16.68 20.94
N ASP A 180 -2.75 15.91 19.97
CA ASP A 180 -3.01 16.18 18.54
C ASP A 180 -4.51 16.36 18.29
N TYR A 181 -5.35 15.48 18.84
CA TYR A 181 -6.79 15.62 18.69
C TYR A 181 -7.34 16.90 19.36
N LEU A 182 -6.88 17.19 20.57
CA LEU A 182 -7.25 18.44 21.26
C LEU A 182 -6.87 19.66 20.43
N TRP A 183 -5.64 19.71 19.92
CA TRP A 183 -5.15 20.80 19.11
C TRP A 183 -5.98 20.99 17.82
N LEU A 184 -6.24 19.89 17.10
CA LEU A 184 -7.08 19.92 15.89
C LEU A 184 -8.52 20.29 16.20
N TYR A 185 -9.05 19.88 17.36
CA TYR A 185 -10.37 20.27 17.82
C TYR A 185 -10.48 21.79 17.98
N GLU A 186 -9.51 22.41 18.66
CA GLU A 186 -9.50 23.84 18.94
C GLU A 186 -9.16 24.70 17.72
N HIS A 187 -8.19 24.28 16.89
CA HIS A 187 -7.63 25.10 15.83
C HIS A 187 -8.17 24.80 14.43
N LYS A 188 -8.71 23.61 14.20
CA LYS A 188 -9.21 23.15 12.88
C LYS A 188 -10.69 22.77 12.89
N GLY A 189 -11.37 22.92 14.02
CA GLY A 189 -12.76 22.49 14.14
C GLY A 189 -12.97 20.98 13.93
N CYS A 190 -11.92 20.17 14.12
CA CYS A 190 -11.98 18.73 13.94
C CYS A 190 -12.86 18.10 15.02
N ARG A 191 -13.85 17.28 14.60
CA ARG A 191 -14.83 16.65 15.52
C ARG A 191 -14.77 15.14 15.49
N LEU A 192 -13.99 14.53 14.61
CA LEU A 192 -13.92 13.10 14.46
C LEU A 192 -12.46 12.65 14.25
N GLN A 193 -12.01 11.69 15.03
CA GLN A 193 -10.78 10.95 14.75
C GLN A 193 -11.13 9.59 14.17
N LEU A 194 -10.43 9.24 13.09
CA LEU A 194 -10.56 7.99 12.35
C LEU A 194 -9.28 7.18 12.49
N GLY A 195 -9.38 5.86 12.53
CA GLY A 195 -8.21 4.99 12.59
C GLY A 195 -8.54 3.51 12.53
N GLY A 196 -7.53 2.66 12.56
CA GLY A 196 -7.71 1.21 12.73
C GLY A 196 -8.15 0.87 14.16
N SER A 197 -8.73 -0.32 14.36
CA SER A 197 -9.16 -0.77 15.68
C SER A 197 -8.01 -0.90 16.69
N ASP A 198 -6.79 -1.04 16.23
CA ASP A 198 -5.57 -1.00 17.06
C ASP A 198 -5.31 0.38 17.68
N GLN A 199 -5.87 1.43 17.09
CA GLN A 199 -5.74 2.82 17.54
C GLN A 199 -6.82 3.24 18.57
N CYS A 200 -7.79 2.40 18.87
CA CYS A 200 -8.91 2.72 19.74
C CYS A 200 -8.47 3.33 21.09
N GLY A 201 -7.44 2.76 21.71
CA GLY A 201 -6.87 3.27 22.97
C GLY A 201 -6.32 4.68 22.87
N ASN A 202 -5.58 4.99 21.82
CA ASN A 202 -4.99 6.31 21.58
C ASN A 202 -6.08 7.33 21.22
N ILE A 203 -7.03 6.94 20.37
CA ILE A 203 -8.15 7.80 19.93
C ILE A 203 -9.02 8.22 21.11
N THR A 204 -9.38 7.27 21.97
CA THR A 204 -10.21 7.55 23.17
C THR A 204 -9.47 8.40 24.19
N THR A 205 -8.14 8.39 24.21
CA THR A 205 -7.37 9.34 25.05
C THR A 205 -7.59 10.78 24.57
N GLY A 206 -7.69 11.01 23.27
CA GLY A 206 -7.98 12.34 22.71
C GLY A 206 -9.38 12.85 23.08
N THR A 207 -10.42 12.03 22.94
CA THR A 207 -11.79 12.41 23.33
C THR A 207 -11.88 12.68 24.83
N GLU A 208 -11.21 11.88 25.66
CA GLU A 208 -11.16 12.06 27.11
C GLU A 208 -10.41 13.35 27.50
N LEU A 209 -9.31 13.65 26.82
CA LEU A 209 -8.55 14.89 27.05
C LEU A 209 -9.38 16.12 26.74
N ILE A 210 -10.10 16.14 25.60
CA ILE A 210 -11.02 17.21 25.21
C ILE A 210 -12.11 17.38 26.28
N ARG A 211 -12.71 16.28 26.75
CA ARG A 211 -13.71 16.31 27.80
C ARG A 211 -13.18 16.89 29.10
N ARG A 212 -11.99 16.50 29.53
CA ARG A 212 -11.42 16.95 30.83
C ARG A 212 -10.89 18.36 30.80
N MET A 213 -10.29 18.77 29.68
CA MET A 213 -9.70 20.11 29.57
C MET A 213 -10.72 21.19 29.18
N LEU A 214 -11.64 20.85 28.26
CA LEU A 214 -12.58 21.82 27.68
C LEU A 214 -14.02 21.65 28.18
N GLY A 215 -14.34 20.57 28.86
CA GLY A 215 -15.72 20.22 29.26
C GLY A 215 -16.63 19.91 28.05
N LYS A 216 -16.05 19.55 26.89
CA LYS A 216 -16.78 19.28 25.63
C LYS A 216 -16.99 17.79 25.43
N THR A 217 -18.13 17.42 24.87
CA THR A 217 -18.53 16.03 24.60
C THR A 217 -18.88 15.78 23.12
N ASP A 218 -18.56 16.74 22.26
CA ASP A 218 -18.81 16.70 20.79
C ASP A 218 -17.56 16.34 19.98
N ALA A 219 -16.66 15.60 20.58
CA ALA A 219 -15.51 14.97 19.92
C ALA A 219 -15.76 13.45 19.83
N PHE A 220 -15.67 12.91 18.65
CA PHE A 220 -16.08 11.56 18.32
C PHE A 220 -14.92 10.71 17.78
N ALA A 221 -15.15 9.40 17.74
CA ALA A 221 -14.21 8.42 17.24
C ALA A 221 -14.93 7.35 16.42
N LEU A 222 -14.28 6.91 15.36
CA LEU A 222 -14.70 5.77 14.56
C LEU A 222 -13.47 4.96 14.19
N THR A 223 -13.52 3.64 14.40
CA THR A 223 -12.45 2.73 14.02
C THR A 223 -12.91 1.76 12.96
N CYS A 224 -11.98 1.39 12.07
CA CYS A 224 -12.17 0.34 11.08
C CYS A 224 -11.52 -0.98 11.51
N PRO A 225 -12.03 -2.13 11.02
CA PRO A 225 -11.41 -3.41 11.26
C PRO A 225 -9.98 -3.47 10.74
N LEU A 226 -9.11 -4.17 11.44
CA LEU A 226 -7.81 -4.55 10.91
C LEU A 226 -8.00 -5.53 9.76
N ILE A 227 -7.46 -5.21 8.60
CA ILE A 227 -7.57 -6.07 7.44
C ILE A 227 -6.59 -7.24 7.56
N ARG A 228 -7.15 -8.44 7.43
CA ARG A 228 -6.41 -9.71 7.29
C ARG A 228 -6.84 -10.39 6.03
N LYS A 229 -6.01 -11.29 5.49
CA LYS A 229 -6.44 -12.20 4.42
C LYS A 229 -7.44 -13.21 4.95
N ALA A 230 -8.23 -13.83 4.07
CA ALA A 230 -9.20 -14.86 4.42
C ALA A 230 -8.56 -16.05 5.15
N ASP A 231 -7.29 -16.36 4.86
CA ASP A 231 -6.49 -17.39 5.54
C ASP A 231 -5.98 -16.97 6.94
N GLY A 232 -6.33 -15.76 7.42
CA GLY A 232 -5.91 -15.19 8.70
C GLY A 232 -4.53 -14.54 8.71
N THR A 233 -3.77 -14.64 7.63
CA THR A 233 -2.43 -14.03 7.53
C THR A 233 -2.51 -12.49 7.40
N LYS A 234 -1.37 -11.83 7.61
CA LYS A 234 -1.31 -10.36 7.54
C LYS A 234 -1.54 -9.88 6.11
N PHE A 235 -2.49 -8.95 5.96
CA PHE A 235 -2.71 -8.23 4.72
C PHE A 235 -1.48 -7.38 4.35
N GLY A 236 -1.17 -7.31 3.05
CA GLY A 236 -0.13 -6.44 2.52
C GLY A 236 1.30 -6.94 2.66
N LYS A 237 1.49 -8.15 3.21
CA LYS A 237 2.79 -8.81 3.25
C LYS A 237 2.83 -9.99 2.29
N THR A 238 3.94 -10.07 1.56
CA THR A 238 4.33 -11.21 0.72
C THR A 238 5.64 -11.79 1.24
N GLU A 239 6.12 -12.86 0.65
CA GLU A 239 7.47 -13.39 0.92
C GLU A 239 8.57 -12.36 0.66
N LYS A 240 8.35 -11.42 -0.26
CA LYS A 240 9.26 -10.32 -0.59
C LYS A 240 9.11 -9.09 0.32
N GLY A 241 8.20 -9.11 1.29
CA GLY A 241 7.93 -8.00 2.21
C GLY A 241 6.63 -7.26 1.94
N ASN A 242 6.60 -5.96 2.25
CA ASN A 242 5.42 -5.11 2.05
C ASN A 242 5.16 -4.81 0.57
N ILE A 243 3.89 -4.64 0.20
CA ILE A 243 3.48 -4.06 -1.09
C ILE A 243 3.40 -2.54 -0.90
N TRP A 244 4.36 -1.84 -1.48
CA TRP A 244 4.52 -0.40 -1.34
C TRP A 244 3.71 0.37 -2.39
N LEU A 245 3.33 1.60 -2.06
CA LEU A 245 2.70 2.51 -3.02
C LEU A 245 3.73 3.23 -3.90
N ASP A 246 5.00 3.25 -3.48
CA ASP A 246 6.09 3.79 -4.27
C ASP A 246 6.45 2.82 -5.41
N PRO A 247 6.38 3.26 -6.68
CA PRO A 247 6.69 2.42 -7.82
C PRO A 247 8.16 1.99 -7.91
N GLU A 248 9.06 2.65 -7.17
CA GLU A 248 10.47 2.25 -7.08
C GLU A 248 10.69 1.08 -6.10
N LYS A 249 9.78 0.91 -5.11
CA LYS A 249 9.85 -0.16 -4.11
C LYS A 249 9.03 -1.39 -4.50
N THR A 250 7.85 -1.18 -5.07
CA THR A 250 6.99 -2.21 -5.65
C THR A 250 6.55 -1.70 -7.01
N SER A 251 6.96 -2.36 -8.07
CA SER A 251 6.62 -1.92 -9.42
C SER A 251 5.10 -1.91 -9.63
N PRO A 252 4.56 -1.06 -10.53
CA PRO A 252 3.14 -1.08 -10.86
C PRO A 252 2.64 -2.45 -11.32
N TYR A 253 3.51 -3.23 -11.99
CA TYR A 253 3.21 -4.61 -12.36
C TYR A 253 3.05 -5.53 -11.15
N GLU A 254 3.98 -5.50 -10.19
CA GLU A 254 3.88 -6.30 -8.95
C GLU A 254 2.69 -5.87 -8.10
N PHE A 255 2.41 -4.57 -8.04
CA PHE A 255 1.23 -4.02 -7.39
C PHE A 255 -0.06 -4.55 -8.04
N TYR A 256 -0.16 -4.51 -9.37
CA TYR A 256 -1.26 -5.06 -10.14
C TYR A 256 -1.43 -6.56 -9.89
N GLN A 257 -0.35 -7.33 -9.93
CA GLN A 257 -0.37 -8.78 -9.71
C GLN A 257 -0.83 -9.15 -8.29
N PHE A 258 -0.48 -8.36 -7.28
CA PHE A 258 -0.94 -8.58 -5.92
C PHE A 258 -2.48 -8.62 -5.87
N TRP A 259 -3.14 -7.62 -6.43
CA TRP A 259 -4.60 -7.53 -6.42
C TRP A 259 -5.26 -8.56 -7.34
N LEU A 260 -4.64 -8.86 -8.46
CA LEU A 260 -5.13 -9.88 -9.39
C LEU A 260 -5.12 -11.29 -8.78
N ASN A 261 -4.23 -11.56 -7.84
CA ASN A 261 -4.02 -12.88 -7.24
C ASN A 261 -4.68 -13.09 -5.87
N VAL A 262 -5.47 -12.15 -5.36
CA VAL A 262 -6.20 -12.34 -4.11
C VAL A 262 -7.26 -13.45 -4.27
N SER A 263 -7.62 -14.09 -3.16
CA SER A 263 -8.69 -15.12 -3.16
C SER A 263 -10.05 -14.51 -3.55
N ASP A 264 -11.00 -15.35 -3.92
CA ASP A 264 -12.36 -14.89 -4.25
C ASP A 264 -13.03 -14.23 -3.04
N GLU A 265 -12.87 -14.81 -1.86
CA GLU A 265 -13.40 -14.25 -0.61
C GLU A 265 -12.77 -12.88 -0.29
N ASP A 266 -11.46 -12.74 -0.45
CA ASP A 266 -10.76 -11.47 -0.25
C ASP A 266 -11.17 -10.44 -1.31
N ALA A 267 -11.34 -10.85 -2.57
CA ALA A 267 -11.77 -9.94 -3.63
C ALA A 267 -13.13 -9.30 -3.34
N GLU A 268 -14.11 -10.06 -2.86
CA GLU A 268 -15.43 -9.53 -2.49
C GLU A 268 -15.36 -8.52 -1.33
N ARG A 269 -14.46 -8.73 -0.39
CA ARG A 269 -14.25 -7.82 0.73
C ARG A 269 -13.46 -6.59 0.31
N TYR A 270 -12.35 -6.79 -0.41
CA TYR A 270 -11.44 -5.72 -0.79
C TYR A 270 -12.03 -4.77 -1.82
N ILE A 271 -12.88 -5.23 -2.73
CA ILE A 271 -13.56 -4.35 -3.69
C ILE A 271 -14.42 -3.31 -3.00
N ARG A 272 -15.06 -3.66 -1.86
CA ARG A 272 -15.85 -2.73 -1.05
C ARG A 272 -14.98 -1.73 -0.30
N ILE A 273 -13.84 -2.18 0.23
CA ILE A 273 -12.99 -1.36 1.11
C ILE A 273 -12.12 -0.40 0.30
N PHE A 274 -11.46 -0.90 -0.75
CA PHE A 274 -10.37 -0.20 -1.42
C PHE A 274 -10.77 0.52 -2.71
N THR A 275 -12.00 0.38 -3.20
CA THR A 275 -12.43 1.07 -4.42
C THR A 275 -13.40 2.21 -4.13
N LEU A 276 -13.52 3.11 -5.09
CA LEU A 276 -14.47 4.22 -5.06
C LEU A 276 -15.76 3.93 -5.84
N LEU A 277 -15.93 2.69 -6.28
CA LEU A 277 -17.14 2.26 -6.99
C LEU A 277 -18.36 2.34 -6.06
N ASP A 278 -19.52 2.62 -6.63
CA ASP A 278 -20.77 2.63 -5.89
C ASP A 278 -21.25 1.21 -5.54
N LYS A 279 -22.24 1.15 -4.65
CA LYS A 279 -22.78 -0.11 -4.13
C LYS A 279 -23.35 -0.99 -5.24
N GLU A 280 -24.14 -0.41 -6.14
CA GLU A 280 -24.80 -1.14 -7.23
C GLU A 280 -23.76 -1.77 -8.16
N THR A 281 -22.74 -1.01 -8.53
CA THR A 281 -21.64 -1.51 -9.38
C THR A 281 -20.89 -2.65 -8.72
N ILE A 282 -20.58 -2.51 -7.43
CA ILE A 282 -19.85 -3.55 -6.67
C ILE A 282 -20.69 -4.81 -6.52
N GLU A 283 -21.97 -4.68 -6.15
CA GLU A 283 -22.86 -5.84 -5.97
C GLU A 283 -23.09 -6.58 -7.29
N ALA A 284 -23.26 -5.87 -8.40
CA ALA A 284 -23.36 -6.48 -9.73
C ALA A 284 -22.07 -7.23 -10.13
N ALA A 285 -20.91 -6.64 -9.87
CA ALA A 285 -19.63 -7.28 -10.16
C ALA A 285 -19.38 -8.55 -9.31
N ILE A 286 -19.80 -8.53 -8.05
CA ILE A 286 -19.71 -9.69 -7.16
C ILE A 286 -20.62 -10.81 -7.66
N GLU A 287 -21.85 -10.49 -8.04
CA GLU A 287 -22.82 -11.47 -8.54
C GLU A 287 -22.32 -12.10 -9.86
N GLU A 288 -21.82 -11.31 -10.79
CA GLU A 288 -21.22 -11.81 -12.03
C GLU A 288 -20.04 -12.75 -11.74
N HIS A 289 -19.16 -12.35 -10.81
CA HIS A 289 -18.00 -13.16 -10.43
C HIS A 289 -18.40 -14.52 -9.83
N ARG A 290 -19.42 -14.55 -8.98
CA ARG A 290 -19.93 -15.79 -8.36
C ARG A 290 -20.47 -16.79 -9.36
N GLN A 291 -20.96 -16.34 -10.52
CA GLN A 291 -21.45 -17.20 -11.59
C GLN A 291 -20.31 -17.92 -12.31
N ASP A 292 -19.15 -17.29 -12.45
CA ASP A 292 -17.93 -17.89 -13.07
C ASP A 292 -16.65 -17.38 -12.41
N PRO A 293 -16.31 -17.88 -11.20
CA PRO A 293 -15.10 -17.43 -10.48
C PRO A 293 -13.80 -17.67 -11.24
N GLY A 294 -13.79 -18.67 -12.13
CA GLY A 294 -12.61 -19.03 -12.94
C GLY A 294 -12.15 -17.90 -13.87
N ARG A 295 -13.05 -17.02 -14.28
CA ARG A 295 -12.71 -15.82 -15.07
C ARG A 295 -11.97 -14.75 -14.29
N ARG A 296 -12.06 -14.80 -12.95
CA ARG A 296 -11.44 -13.82 -12.04
C ARG A 296 -11.81 -12.36 -12.35
N SER A 297 -13.04 -12.13 -12.82
CA SER A 297 -13.52 -10.81 -13.24
C SER A 297 -13.46 -9.79 -12.11
N LEU A 298 -13.76 -10.22 -10.88
CA LEU A 298 -13.74 -9.34 -9.71
C LEU A 298 -12.31 -8.91 -9.34
N GLN A 299 -11.34 -9.84 -9.38
CA GLN A 299 -9.93 -9.53 -9.16
C GLN A 299 -9.37 -8.62 -10.26
N GLN A 300 -9.79 -8.81 -11.50
CA GLN A 300 -9.42 -7.93 -12.61
C GLN A 300 -9.95 -6.50 -12.40
N LEU A 301 -11.20 -6.36 -11.97
CA LEU A 301 -11.79 -5.06 -11.65
C LEU A 301 -11.07 -4.40 -10.47
N LEU A 302 -10.82 -5.15 -9.39
CA LEU A 302 -10.09 -4.67 -8.22
C LEU A 302 -8.68 -4.19 -8.59
N ALA A 303 -7.93 -4.98 -9.34
CA ALA A 303 -6.59 -4.65 -9.79
C ALA A 303 -6.58 -3.43 -10.71
N LYS A 304 -7.58 -3.30 -11.60
CA LYS A 304 -7.76 -2.13 -12.46
C LYS A 304 -7.97 -0.86 -11.64
N GLU A 305 -8.96 -0.88 -10.74
CA GLU A 305 -9.32 0.30 -9.95
C GLU A 305 -8.15 0.78 -9.10
N LEU A 306 -7.46 -0.13 -8.40
CA LEU A 306 -6.38 0.24 -7.51
C LEU A 306 -5.09 0.60 -8.23
N THR A 307 -4.72 -0.10 -9.29
CA THR A 307 -3.53 0.27 -10.06
C THR A 307 -3.72 1.61 -10.75
N THR A 308 -4.91 1.87 -11.28
CA THR A 308 -5.24 3.18 -11.88
C THR A 308 -5.22 4.30 -10.85
N LEU A 309 -5.77 4.06 -9.66
CA LEU A 309 -5.81 5.07 -8.57
C LEU A 309 -4.40 5.45 -8.10
N ILE A 310 -3.53 4.45 -7.89
CA ILE A 310 -2.22 4.65 -7.26
C ILE A 310 -1.14 5.02 -8.30
N HIS A 311 -1.15 4.36 -9.45
CA HIS A 311 -0.08 4.49 -10.45
C HIS A 311 -0.51 5.16 -11.76
N GLY A 312 -1.82 5.31 -11.99
CA GLY A 312 -2.37 5.92 -13.20
C GLY A 312 -2.74 4.91 -14.28
N ALA A 313 -3.55 5.37 -15.25
CA ALA A 313 -4.09 4.54 -16.33
C ALA A 313 -3.01 3.98 -17.27
N GLY A 314 -1.93 4.73 -17.49
CA GLY A 314 -0.80 4.28 -18.32
C GLY A 314 -0.09 3.08 -17.71
N GLU A 315 0.22 3.15 -16.41
CA GLU A 315 0.87 2.05 -15.69
C GLU A 315 -0.04 0.82 -15.55
N TYR A 316 -1.35 1.04 -15.41
CA TYR A 316 -2.32 -0.06 -15.46
C TYR A 316 -2.28 -0.77 -16.83
N ALA A 317 -2.29 -0.01 -17.94
CA ALA A 317 -2.21 -0.58 -19.28
C ALA A 317 -0.90 -1.35 -19.50
N ASN A 318 0.23 -0.82 -19.03
CA ASN A 318 1.52 -1.49 -19.02
C ASN A 318 1.49 -2.80 -18.23
N ALA A 319 0.90 -2.78 -17.02
CA ALA A 319 0.79 -3.98 -16.17
C ALA A 319 -0.09 -5.07 -16.80
N VAL A 320 -1.19 -4.70 -17.47
CA VAL A 320 -2.04 -5.66 -18.22
C VAL A 320 -1.27 -6.28 -19.36
N SER A 321 -0.54 -5.47 -20.16
CA SER A 321 0.29 -5.96 -21.27
C SER A 321 1.36 -6.92 -20.77
N ALA A 322 2.04 -6.55 -19.69
CA ALA A 322 3.04 -7.38 -19.03
C ALA A 322 2.48 -8.72 -18.53
N SER A 323 1.30 -8.70 -17.93
CA SER A 323 0.62 -9.93 -17.45
C SER A 323 0.30 -10.88 -18.61
N LYS A 324 -0.15 -10.34 -19.74
CA LYS A 324 -0.38 -11.12 -20.97
C LYS A 324 0.90 -11.74 -21.52
N MET A 325 2.05 -11.08 -21.34
CA MET A 325 3.36 -11.62 -21.76
C MET A 325 3.69 -12.94 -21.11
N LEU A 326 3.44 -13.05 -19.80
CA LEU A 326 3.75 -14.28 -19.03
C LEU A 326 2.72 -15.39 -19.24
N PHE A 327 1.44 -15.04 -19.31
CA PHE A 327 0.34 -16.00 -19.23
C PHE A 327 -0.43 -16.17 -20.54
N GLY A 328 -0.12 -15.40 -21.58
CA GLY A 328 -0.82 -15.38 -22.86
C GLY A 328 0.06 -15.72 -24.06
N ASN A 329 -0.55 -15.71 -25.25
CA ASN A 329 0.14 -15.82 -26.55
C ASN A 329 0.62 -14.45 -27.02
N SER A 330 1.43 -13.78 -26.22
CA SER A 330 1.99 -12.47 -26.57
C SER A 330 3.04 -12.56 -27.67
N THR A 331 3.13 -11.51 -28.46
CA THR A 331 4.05 -11.39 -29.59
C THR A 331 5.36 -10.69 -29.19
N SER A 332 6.39 -10.80 -30.03
CA SER A 332 7.64 -10.06 -29.84
C SER A 332 7.44 -8.53 -29.94
N ASP A 333 6.48 -8.08 -30.71
CA ASP A 333 6.13 -6.65 -30.81
C ASP A 333 5.57 -6.09 -29.50
N GLU A 334 4.77 -6.87 -28.79
CA GLU A 334 4.27 -6.50 -27.47
C GLU A 334 5.40 -6.48 -26.44
N LEU A 335 6.32 -7.45 -26.47
CA LEU A 335 7.51 -7.48 -25.61
C LEU A 335 8.36 -6.21 -25.80
N ARG A 336 8.57 -5.77 -27.05
CA ARG A 336 9.38 -4.58 -27.38
C ARG A 336 8.73 -3.26 -26.95
N LYS A 337 7.44 -3.25 -26.62
CA LYS A 337 6.73 -2.05 -26.12
C LYS A 337 6.84 -1.90 -24.60
N LEU A 338 7.34 -2.90 -23.89
CA LEU A 338 7.57 -2.78 -22.44
C LEU A 338 8.76 -1.83 -22.21
N ASP A 339 8.62 -0.93 -21.24
CA ASP A 339 9.78 -0.22 -20.71
C ASP A 339 10.68 -1.18 -19.90
N GLU A 340 11.95 -0.80 -19.74
CA GLU A 340 12.98 -1.60 -19.06
C GLU A 340 12.53 -2.05 -17.65
N LYS A 341 11.92 -1.15 -16.89
CA LYS A 341 11.48 -1.41 -15.53
C LYS A 341 10.38 -2.48 -15.50
N THR A 342 9.39 -2.35 -16.37
CA THR A 342 8.31 -3.32 -16.50
C THR A 342 8.84 -4.66 -17.01
N PHE A 343 9.74 -4.66 -17.99
CA PHE A 343 10.40 -5.87 -18.49
C PHE A 343 11.11 -6.63 -17.36
N LEU A 344 11.95 -5.96 -16.58
CA LEU A 344 12.67 -6.56 -15.46
C LEU A 344 11.73 -7.04 -14.35
N ALA A 345 10.64 -6.31 -14.08
CA ALA A 345 9.65 -6.71 -13.09
C ALA A 345 8.88 -7.96 -13.52
N VAL A 346 8.46 -8.04 -14.77
CA VAL A 346 7.77 -9.22 -15.37
C VAL A 346 8.61 -10.48 -15.23
N PHE A 347 9.89 -10.39 -15.57
CA PHE A 347 10.82 -11.51 -15.55
C PHE A 347 11.67 -11.57 -14.27
N SER A 348 11.22 -10.93 -13.19
CA SER A 348 11.91 -10.96 -11.89
C SER A 348 12.10 -12.39 -11.39
N GLY A 349 13.34 -12.73 -11.02
CA GLY A 349 13.69 -14.05 -10.49
C GLY A 349 13.97 -15.13 -11.52
N VAL A 350 13.88 -14.83 -12.84
CA VAL A 350 14.37 -15.78 -13.86
C VAL A 350 15.91 -15.76 -13.92
N PRO A 351 16.55 -16.89 -14.27
CA PRO A 351 18.00 -16.93 -14.45
C PRO A 351 18.48 -15.92 -15.48
N THR A 352 19.60 -15.24 -15.19
CA THR A 352 20.20 -14.20 -16.01
C THR A 352 21.59 -14.62 -16.43
N PHE A 353 21.94 -14.36 -17.68
CA PHE A 353 23.29 -14.55 -18.24
C PHE A 353 23.77 -13.28 -18.91
N ASP A 354 25.07 -13.05 -18.89
CA ASP A 354 25.71 -11.90 -19.52
C ASP A 354 26.50 -12.34 -20.77
N ILE A 355 26.37 -11.58 -21.84
CA ILE A 355 27.19 -11.72 -23.04
C ILE A 355 27.73 -10.35 -23.44
N GLN A 356 28.84 -10.33 -24.20
CA GLN A 356 29.34 -9.11 -24.78
C GLN A 356 28.64 -8.82 -26.12
N LYS A 357 28.44 -7.54 -26.46
CA LYS A 357 27.87 -7.17 -27.74
C LYS A 357 28.70 -7.70 -28.91
N SER A 358 30.02 -7.86 -28.72
CA SER A 358 30.95 -8.46 -29.69
C SER A 358 30.73 -9.99 -29.88
N ASP A 359 29.96 -10.64 -29.00
CA ASP A 359 29.61 -12.06 -29.18
C ASP A 359 28.49 -12.26 -30.21
N LEU A 360 27.90 -11.16 -30.68
CA LEU A 360 26.86 -11.17 -31.69
C LEU A 360 27.40 -10.62 -33.02
N PRO A 361 26.99 -11.17 -34.17
CA PRO A 361 26.05 -12.29 -34.33
C PRO A 361 26.67 -13.64 -33.99
N CYS A 362 25.84 -14.58 -33.52
CA CYS A 362 26.27 -15.96 -33.29
C CYS A 362 25.17 -16.99 -33.62
N ASP A 363 25.60 -18.21 -33.92
CA ASP A 363 24.71 -19.35 -34.14
C ASP A 363 23.82 -19.61 -32.94
N ILE A 364 22.54 -19.96 -33.15
CA ILE A 364 21.57 -20.19 -32.08
C ILE A 364 21.98 -21.27 -31.06
N LEU A 365 22.69 -22.32 -31.54
CA LEU A 365 23.13 -23.38 -30.65
C LEU A 365 24.31 -22.94 -29.78
N ASP A 366 25.19 -22.10 -30.33
CA ASP A 366 26.29 -21.47 -29.59
C ASP A 366 25.75 -20.46 -28.61
N PHE A 367 24.78 -19.64 -29.00
CA PHE A 367 24.10 -18.73 -28.09
C PHE A 367 23.49 -19.43 -26.90
N LEU A 368 22.73 -20.49 -27.14
CA LEU A 368 21.95 -21.19 -26.09
C LEU A 368 22.79 -22.10 -25.19
N ALA A 369 23.92 -22.64 -25.65
CA ALA A 369 24.67 -23.65 -24.90
C ALA A 369 26.14 -23.29 -24.61
N VAL A 370 26.71 -22.32 -25.33
CA VAL A 370 28.11 -21.93 -25.15
C VAL A 370 28.24 -20.51 -24.56
N LYS A 371 27.54 -19.54 -25.14
CA LYS A 371 27.57 -18.15 -24.68
C LYS A 371 26.71 -17.95 -23.44
N THR A 372 25.62 -18.71 -23.33
CA THR A 372 24.75 -18.79 -22.17
C THR A 372 24.63 -20.24 -21.72
N GLN A 373 24.05 -20.48 -20.56
CA GLN A 373 23.80 -21.84 -20.06
C GLN A 373 22.31 -22.15 -20.03
N VAL A 374 21.55 -21.66 -21.01
CA VAL A 374 20.13 -21.97 -21.18
C VAL A 374 19.94 -23.49 -21.39
N PHE A 375 20.89 -24.11 -22.09
CA PHE A 375 20.98 -25.57 -22.26
C PHE A 375 22.35 -26.08 -21.83
N SER A 376 22.36 -27.31 -21.31
CA SER A 376 23.57 -27.95 -20.86
C SER A 376 24.51 -28.39 -21.99
N SER A 377 23.98 -28.52 -23.23
CA SER A 377 24.75 -28.95 -24.39
C SER A 377 24.10 -28.47 -25.70
N LYS A 378 24.94 -28.35 -26.77
CA LYS A 378 24.44 -28.07 -28.13
C LYS A 378 23.50 -29.16 -28.65
N GLY A 379 23.70 -30.41 -28.24
CA GLY A 379 22.83 -31.52 -28.62
C GLY A 379 21.41 -31.40 -28.05
N GLU A 380 21.30 -30.98 -26.79
CA GLU A 380 20.02 -30.68 -26.15
C GLU A 380 19.34 -29.48 -26.81
N ALA A 381 20.10 -28.39 -27.01
CA ALA A 381 19.62 -27.18 -27.67
C ALA A 381 19.08 -27.50 -29.09
N ARG A 382 19.81 -28.29 -29.88
CA ARG A 382 19.42 -28.71 -31.27
C ARG A 382 18.07 -29.43 -31.24
N LYS A 383 17.88 -30.42 -30.36
CA LYS A 383 16.63 -31.18 -30.26
C LYS A 383 15.45 -30.27 -29.90
N MET A 384 15.68 -29.29 -28.97
CA MET A 384 14.64 -28.38 -28.54
C MET A 384 14.30 -27.35 -29.61
N VAL A 385 15.29 -26.83 -30.36
CA VAL A 385 15.04 -25.92 -31.50
C VAL A 385 14.23 -26.64 -32.59
N GLN A 386 14.67 -27.83 -33.01
CA GLN A 386 13.96 -28.66 -34.03
C GLN A 386 12.55 -29.06 -33.58
N GLY A 387 12.35 -29.24 -32.28
CA GLY A 387 11.04 -29.57 -31.67
C GLY A 387 10.16 -28.34 -31.39
N ASN A 388 10.49 -27.14 -31.89
CA ASN A 388 9.76 -25.88 -31.61
C ASN A 388 9.68 -25.54 -30.11
N GLY A 389 10.63 -26.02 -29.31
CA GLY A 389 10.68 -25.81 -27.86
C GLY A 389 11.50 -24.58 -27.43
N VAL A 390 11.98 -23.76 -28.37
CA VAL A 390 12.76 -22.57 -28.09
C VAL A 390 12.08 -21.34 -28.69
N SER A 391 12.11 -20.23 -27.96
CA SER A 391 11.76 -18.91 -28.51
C SER A 391 12.83 -17.89 -28.13
N ILE A 392 13.08 -16.94 -29.01
CA ILE A 392 13.84 -15.72 -28.76
C ILE A 392 12.87 -14.55 -28.84
N ASN A 393 12.80 -13.75 -27.79
CA ASN A 393 11.86 -12.63 -27.67
C ASN A 393 10.41 -12.99 -28.03
N LYS A 394 9.95 -14.17 -27.60
CA LYS A 394 8.63 -14.74 -27.90
C LYS A 394 8.45 -15.31 -29.32
N ASP A 395 9.35 -15.03 -30.26
CA ASP A 395 9.32 -15.65 -31.58
C ASP A 395 9.89 -17.06 -31.52
N LYS A 396 9.13 -18.03 -32.03
CA LYS A 396 9.57 -19.42 -32.06
C LYS A 396 10.72 -19.60 -33.06
N ILE A 397 11.77 -20.26 -32.61
CA ILE A 397 12.93 -20.61 -33.41
C ILE A 397 12.89 -22.11 -33.67
N SER A 398 12.71 -22.47 -34.92
CA SER A 398 12.72 -23.87 -35.42
C SER A 398 13.89 -24.19 -36.30
N ASP A 399 14.55 -23.15 -36.83
CA ASP A 399 15.72 -23.30 -37.70
C ASP A 399 17.00 -23.29 -36.86
N ILE A 400 17.76 -24.39 -36.97
CA ILE A 400 19.08 -24.50 -36.31
C ILE A 400 20.14 -23.60 -36.93
N ALA A 401 19.89 -23.07 -38.12
CA ALA A 401 20.76 -22.08 -38.78
C ALA A 401 20.41 -20.63 -38.38
N TYR A 402 19.46 -20.44 -37.45
CA TYR A 402 19.12 -19.11 -36.97
C TYR A 402 20.34 -18.44 -36.34
N GLU A 403 20.55 -17.19 -36.69
CA GLU A 403 21.64 -16.37 -36.19
C GLU A 403 21.07 -15.30 -35.26
N VAL A 404 21.43 -15.37 -33.95
CA VAL A 404 21.09 -14.34 -33.00
C VAL A 404 22.00 -13.13 -33.24
N SER A 405 21.39 -11.97 -33.36
CA SER A 405 22.12 -10.75 -33.77
C SER A 405 21.59 -9.50 -33.06
N GLY A 406 22.12 -8.34 -33.40
CA GLY A 406 21.68 -7.06 -32.83
C GLY A 406 20.17 -6.75 -33.00
N LYS A 407 19.51 -7.34 -34.01
CA LYS A 407 18.05 -7.21 -34.21
C LYS A 407 17.24 -7.84 -33.08
N ASP A 408 17.81 -8.83 -32.36
CA ASP A 408 17.18 -9.56 -31.29
C ASP A 408 17.33 -8.85 -29.94
N ILE A 409 18.09 -7.79 -29.88
CA ILE A 409 18.25 -7.00 -28.64
C ILE A 409 16.99 -6.16 -28.44
N VAL A 410 16.39 -6.31 -27.25
CA VAL A 410 15.26 -5.52 -26.76
C VAL A 410 15.81 -4.41 -25.89
N ASP A 411 15.29 -3.20 -26.06
CA ASP A 411 15.68 -1.99 -25.31
C ASP A 411 17.21 -1.73 -25.29
N GLY A 412 17.89 -2.18 -26.36
CA GLY A 412 19.35 -2.02 -26.49
C GLY A 412 20.21 -2.82 -25.51
N LYS A 413 19.58 -3.67 -24.64
CA LYS A 413 20.26 -4.30 -23.51
C LYS A 413 19.93 -5.77 -23.29
N TYR A 414 18.77 -6.27 -23.74
CA TYR A 414 18.27 -7.58 -23.31
C TYR A 414 17.89 -8.46 -24.48
N ILE A 415 18.10 -9.77 -24.32
CA ILE A 415 17.49 -10.81 -25.16
C ILE A 415 16.74 -11.75 -24.22
N LEU A 416 15.47 -12.04 -24.50
CA LEU A 416 14.68 -12.99 -23.77
C LEU A 416 14.73 -14.36 -24.45
N ALA A 417 15.34 -15.35 -23.80
CA ALA A 417 15.28 -16.74 -24.26
C ALA A 417 14.22 -17.51 -23.50
N GLN A 418 13.52 -18.42 -24.17
CA GLN A 418 12.50 -19.26 -23.57
C GLN A 418 12.75 -20.72 -23.95
N LYS A 419 12.79 -21.60 -22.91
CA LYS A 419 12.91 -23.05 -23.00
C LYS A 419 11.58 -23.71 -22.62
N GLY A 420 10.89 -24.29 -23.61
CA GLY A 420 9.55 -24.82 -23.40
C GLY A 420 8.52 -23.72 -23.15
N LYS A 421 7.45 -24.02 -22.39
CA LYS A 421 6.32 -23.09 -22.20
C LYS A 421 6.50 -22.10 -21.03
N LYS A 422 7.34 -22.42 -20.04
CA LYS A 422 7.36 -21.71 -18.75
C LYS A 422 8.75 -21.22 -18.31
N ASN A 423 9.83 -21.68 -18.91
CA ASN A 423 11.18 -21.36 -18.45
C ASN A 423 11.74 -20.21 -19.27
N TYR A 424 11.90 -19.06 -18.64
CA TYR A 424 12.47 -17.85 -19.22
C TYR A 424 13.88 -17.61 -18.71
N PHE A 425 14.67 -16.94 -19.53
CA PHE A 425 16.05 -16.54 -19.22
C PHE A 425 16.28 -15.14 -19.80
N ILE A 426 16.83 -14.25 -19.01
CA ILE A 426 17.25 -12.92 -19.48
C ILE A 426 18.73 -13.02 -19.84
N ILE A 427 19.09 -12.56 -21.03
CA ILE A 427 20.46 -12.40 -21.46
C ILE A 427 20.76 -10.91 -21.55
N ASN A 428 21.64 -10.42 -20.67
CA ASN A 428 22.14 -9.05 -20.70
C ASN A 428 23.19 -8.94 -21.79
N VAL A 429 23.07 -7.94 -22.64
CA VAL A 429 24.04 -7.62 -23.70
C VAL A 429 24.84 -6.40 -23.23
N LEU A 430 26.08 -6.62 -22.81
CA LEU A 430 26.98 -5.61 -22.25
C LEU A 430 27.82 -4.91 -23.32
#